data_3dcd1920ea9ee019dd74d83334cc81d2
#
_entry.id   3dcd1920ea9ee019dd74d83334cc81d2
#
_cell.length_a   1.000
_cell.length_b   1.000
_cell.length_c   1.000
_cell.angle_alpha   90.00
_cell.angle_beta   90.00
_cell.angle_gamma   90.00
#
_symmetry.space_group_name_H-M   'P 1'
#
loop_
_entity.id
_entity.type
_entity.pdbx_description
1 polymer ?
#
loop_
_entity_poly.entity_id
_entity_poly.type
_entity_poly.pdbx_seq_one_letter_code
_entity_poly.pdbx_strand_id
1 'polypeptide(L)'
;MSDEQELSPDDGEEAPANRNRSDTPADGLTGAYDDHTDLAAHGRYIPSARATPRQARPLSDWETRPRILVTNDDGIESRGLLALKQALEPIGDVYVMAPATNQSAVGHSMTFMRPLRVRERRLDDGSTGWSVDGSPTDAVSVAFLGYFGISFDLVASGINYGSNLGDDITYSGTVGAAMEAVLSSCPAFAMSQEWSD
;
A
#
# COMPACT_ATOMS: atom_id res chain seq x y z
N MET A 1 -64.97 -1.15 -38.26
CA MET A 1 -64.59 0.03 -38.98
C MET A 1 -63.38 0.56 -38.29
N SER A 2 -62.18 -0.09 -38.41
CA SER A 2 -61.30 -0.09 -39.60
C SER A 2 -60.70 1.26 -39.86
N ASP A 3 -59.50 1.46 -39.46
CA ASP A 3 -58.52 2.20 -40.25
C ASP A 3 -57.13 1.75 -39.83
N GLU A 4 -56.60 0.84 -40.65
CA GLU A 4 -55.20 0.50 -40.74
C GLU A 4 -54.50 1.65 -41.46
N GLN A 5 -53.54 2.30 -40.82
CA GLN A 5 -52.59 3.15 -41.50
C GLN A 5 -51.26 2.41 -41.63
N GLU A 6 -50.97 2.02 -42.86
CA GLU A 6 -49.71 1.60 -43.42
C GLU A 6 -48.59 2.62 -43.10
N LEU A 7 -47.53 2.19 -42.46
CA LEU A 7 -46.27 2.90 -42.37
C LEU A 7 -45.33 2.37 -43.46
N SER A 8 -45.00 3.27 -44.36
CA SER A 8 -44.01 3.12 -45.41
C SER A 8 -42.59 2.93 -44.82
N PRO A 9 -41.77 2.08 -45.44
CA PRO A 9 -40.39 1.94 -45.05
C PRO A 9 -39.49 2.91 -45.81
N ASP A 10 -38.34 3.20 -45.18
CA ASP A 10 -37.14 3.66 -45.83
C ASP A 10 -36.90 5.18 -45.87
N ASP A 11 -36.10 5.60 -44.93
CA ASP A 11 -35.07 6.60 -45.18
C ASP A 11 -33.83 6.19 -44.43
N GLY A 12 -32.91 5.55 -45.16
CA GLY A 12 -31.60 5.16 -44.71
C GLY A 12 -30.75 6.39 -44.43
N GLU A 13 -30.52 6.68 -43.17
CA GLU A 13 -29.53 7.63 -42.73
C GLU A 13 -28.20 6.88 -42.56
N GLU A 14 -27.34 6.98 -43.57
CA GLU A 14 -25.96 6.51 -43.54
C GLU A 14 -25.22 7.20 -42.41
N ALA A 15 -24.75 6.41 -41.44
CA ALA A 15 -23.83 6.84 -40.44
C ALA A 15 -22.54 7.38 -41.10
N PRO A 16 -21.98 8.52 -40.67
CA PRO A 16 -20.78 9.07 -41.26
C PRO A 16 -19.61 8.09 -41.01
N ALA A 17 -19.01 7.70 -42.13
CA ALA A 17 -17.80 6.87 -42.14
C ALA A 17 -16.70 7.49 -41.25
N ASN A 18 -16.28 6.73 -40.27
CA ASN A 18 -15.14 7.02 -39.41
C ASN A 18 -13.85 7.05 -40.25
N ARG A 19 -13.53 8.20 -40.85
CA ARG A 19 -12.28 8.50 -41.53
C ARG A 19 -11.27 9.03 -40.51
N ASN A 20 -10.70 8.16 -39.68
CA ASN A 20 -9.46 8.45 -38.97
C ASN A 20 -8.82 7.17 -38.47
N ARG A 21 -8.58 6.25 -39.39
CA ARG A 21 -7.66 5.15 -39.21
C ARG A 21 -6.73 5.10 -40.41
N SER A 22 -5.73 5.95 -40.46
CA SER A 22 -4.45 5.68 -41.09
C SER A 22 -3.59 6.96 -40.94
N ASP A 23 -2.35 6.75 -40.78
CA ASP A 23 -1.26 7.75 -40.77
C ASP A 23 -0.89 8.35 -39.39
N THR A 24 -0.75 7.47 -38.40
CA THR A 24 0.28 7.71 -37.39
C THR A 24 1.47 6.80 -37.73
N PRO A 25 2.63 7.35 -38.05
CA PRO A 25 3.84 6.55 -38.28
C PRO A 25 4.14 5.79 -36.99
N ALA A 26 4.37 4.48 -37.09
CA ALA A 26 4.76 3.62 -35.98
C ALA A 26 6.17 3.90 -35.43
N ASP A 27 6.80 4.96 -35.86
CA ASP A 27 8.21 5.25 -35.62
C ASP A 27 8.47 6.31 -34.54
N GLY A 28 7.42 6.75 -33.82
CA GLY A 28 7.52 7.78 -32.78
C GLY A 28 7.59 7.31 -31.34
N LEU A 29 7.50 6.01 -31.07
CA LEU A 29 7.46 5.46 -29.70
C LEU A 29 8.73 4.70 -29.26
N THR A 30 9.82 4.78 -30.04
CA THR A 30 11.14 4.35 -29.59
C THR A 30 11.96 5.46 -28.95
N GLY A 31 11.34 6.55 -28.54
CA GLY A 31 11.93 7.44 -27.57
C GLY A 31 12.11 6.66 -26.29
N ALA A 32 13.36 6.24 -26.02
CA ALA A 32 13.76 5.72 -24.74
C ALA A 32 13.13 6.60 -23.65
N TYR A 33 12.30 6.00 -22.79
CA TYR A 33 11.98 6.57 -21.51
C TYR A 33 13.29 6.54 -20.69
N ASP A 34 14.23 7.37 -21.11
CA ASP A 34 15.44 7.66 -20.38
C ASP A 34 15.20 8.99 -19.70
N ASP A 35 14.32 8.96 -18.69
CA ASP A 35 14.28 10.13 -17.85
C ASP A 35 13.73 9.86 -16.47
N HIS A 36 14.60 9.38 -15.61
CA HIS A 36 14.41 9.41 -14.18
C HIS A 36 14.37 10.85 -13.61
N THR A 37 14.71 11.88 -14.40
CA THR A 37 14.76 13.28 -13.97
C THR A 37 13.43 13.98 -14.09
N ASP A 38 12.59 13.63 -15.07
CA ASP A 38 11.34 14.35 -15.33
C ASP A 38 10.23 13.99 -14.33
N LEU A 39 10.25 12.79 -13.76
CA LEU A 39 9.27 12.35 -12.78
C LEU A 39 9.58 12.87 -11.37
N ALA A 40 10.84 13.14 -11.06
CA ALA A 40 11.25 13.82 -9.83
C ALA A 40 10.78 15.29 -9.83
N ALA A 41 10.76 15.95 -11.00
CA ALA A 41 10.31 17.33 -11.16
C ALA A 41 8.80 17.50 -10.89
N HIS A 42 8.00 16.43 -10.99
CA HIS A 42 6.56 16.44 -10.78
C HIS A 42 6.13 15.88 -9.42
N GLY A 43 7.07 15.65 -8.50
CA GLY A 43 6.77 15.17 -7.14
C GLY A 43 6.09 13.79 -7.09
N ARG A 44 6.20 12.99 -8.13
CA ARG A 44 5.72 11.62 -8.14
C ARG A 44 6.78 10.70 -7.56
N TYR A 45 6.45 10.02 -6.46
CA TYR A 45 7.25 8.92 -5.98
C TYR A 45 7.29 7.82 -7.04
N ILE A 46 8.46 7.56 -7.60
CA ILE A 46 8.74 6.36 -8.39
C ILE A 46 9.59 5.47 -7.51
N PRO A 47 9.05 4.31 -7.10
CA PRO A 47 9.92 3.30 -6.50
C PRO A 47 11.04 3.05 -7.50
N SER A 48 12.27 3.27 -7.10
CA SER A 48 13.42 2.94 -7.94
C SER A 48 13.35 1.45 -8.28
N ALA A 49 12.94 1.13 -9.50
CA ALA A 49 12.88 -0.25 -10.01
C ALA A 49 14.27 -0.93 -10.05
N ARG A 50 15.31 -0.23 -9.59
CA ARG A 50 16.69 -0.68 -9.50
C ARG A 50 17.25 -0.69 -8.08
N ALA A 51 16.42 -0.44 -7.07
CA ALA A 51 16.90 -0.66 -5.70
C ALA A 51 17.19 -2.16 -5.56
N THR A 52 18.46 -2.51 -5.52
CA THR A 52 18.89 -3.87 -5.23
C THR A 52 18.27 -4.21 -3.87
N PRO A 53 17.49 -5.31 -3.75
CA PRO A 53 16.93 -5.68 -2.46
C PRO A 53 18.06 -5.69 -1.42
N ARG A 54 17.88 -4.99 -0.33
CA ARG A 54 18.81 -5.09 0.78
C ARG A 54 18.89 -6.57 1.16
N GLN A 55 20.05 -7.19 1.00
CA GLN A 55 20.23 -8.55 1.49
C GLN A 55 20.02 -8.53 3.01
N ALA A 56 19.18 -9.43 3.48
CA ALA A 56 18.99 -9.62 4.92
C ALA A 56 20.36 -9.92 5.55
N ARG A 57 20.78 -9.07 6.48
CA ARG A 57 22.01 -9.30 7.25
C ARG A 57 21.65 -10.05 8.53
N PRO A 58 22.48 -10.99 8.99
CA PRO A 58 22.32 -11.59 10.31
C PRO A 58 22.23 -10.49 11.38
N LEU A 59 21.42 -10.69 12.42
CA LEU A 59 21.29 -9.73 13.52
C LEU A 59 22.64 -9.46 14.22
N SER A 60 23.56 -10.45 14.21
CA SER A 60 24.93 -10.32 14.72
C SER A 60 25.76 -9.25 14.02
N ASP A 61 25.41 -8.90 12.78
CA ASP A 61 26.17 -7.97 11.94
C ASP A 61 25.65 -6.52 12.06
N TRP A 62 24.69 -6.29 12.96
CA TRP A 62 24.11 -4.98 13.18
C TRP A 62 24.92 -4.23 14.25
N GLU A 63 25.70 -3.25 13.81
CA GLU A 63 26.46 -2.37 14.70
C GLU A 63 25.56 -1.49 15.58
N THR A 64 24.31 -1.29 15.16
CA THR A 64 23.29 -0.53 15.87
C THR A 64 22.00 -1.34 15.93
N ARG A 65 21.15 -1.07 16.92
CA ARG A 65 19.82 -1.69 16.99
C ARG A 65 19.02 -1.40 15.73
N PRO A 66 18.37 -2.42 15.12
CA PRO A 66 17.53 -2.20 13.93
C PRO A 66 16.32 -1.33 14.27
N ARG A 67 15.95 -0.46 13.36
CA ARG A 67 14.74 0.34 13.44
C ARG A 67 13.60 -0.42 12.76
N ILE A 68 12.60 -0.76 13.54
CA ILE A 68 11.50 -1.62 13.13
C ILE A 68 10.21 -0.81 13.11
N LEU A 69 9.55 -0.73 11.95
CA LEU A 69 8.20 -0.21 11.86
C LEU A 69 7.20 -1.34 12.09
N VAL A 70 6.27 -1.14 13.02
CA VAL A 70 5.17 -2.05 13.29
C VAL A 70 3.85 -1.41 12.86
N THR A 71 3.07 -2.15 12.10
CA THR A 71 1.75 -1.76 11.59
C THR A 71 0.78 -2.95 11.60
N ASN A 72 -0.47 -2.72 11.22
CA ASN A 72 -1.50 -3.76 11.06
C ASN A 72 -2.70 -3.21 10.26
N ASP A 73 -3.74 -4.00 10.07
CA ASP A 73 -5.05 -3.57 9.55
C ASP A 73 -6.18 -3.59 10.60
N ASP A 74 -5.98 -4.20 11.76
CA ASP A 74 -6.95 -4.16 12.85
C ASP A 74 -7.07 -2.80 13.55
N GLY A 75 -6.08 -1.93 13.35
CA GLY A 75 -6.02 -0.58 13.91
C GLY A 75 -5.06 -0.43 15.09
N ILE A 76 -4.76 0.84 15.42
CA ILE A 76 -3.72 1.25 16.38
C ILE A 76 -3.95 0.70 17.81
N GLU A 77 -5.20 0.43 18.18
CA GLU A 77 -5.58 -0.04 19.51
C GLU A 77 -5.66 -1.57 19.60
N SER A 78 -5.30 -2.29 18.53
CA SER A 78 -5.42 -3.75 18.54
C SER A 78 -4.38 -4.42 19.45
N ARG A 79 -4.82 -5.49 20.12
CA ARG A 79 -3.93 -6.28 20.98
C ARG A 79 -2.82 -6.99 20.20
N GLY A 80 -3.11 -7.41 18.97
CA GLY A 80 -2.14 -8.05 18.09
C GLY A 80 -0.99 -7.12 17.74
N LEU A 81 -1.28 -5.85 17.45
CA LEU A 81 -0.26 -4.82 17.20
C LEU A 81 0.65 -4.63 18.41
N LEU A 82 0.05 -4.51 19.59
CA LEU A 82 0.79 -4.34 20.84
C LEU A 82 1.66 -5.55 21.16
N ALA A 83 1.14 -6.75 20.98
CA ALA A 83 1.88 -7.98 21.18
C ALA A 83 3.10 -8.08 20.24
N LEU A 84 2.92 -7.75 18.95
CA LEU A 84 3.99 -7.74 17.98
C LEU A 84 5.08 -6.71 18.34
N LYS A 85 4.65 -5.50 18.72
CA LYS A 85 5.56 -4.45 19.20
C LYS A 85 6.41 -4.96 20.36
N GLN A 86 5.77 -5.49 21.40
CA GLN A 86 6.46 -5.97 22.61
C GLN A 86 7.42 -7.13 22.31
N ALA A 87 7.06 -8.01 21.38
CA ALA A 87 7.93 -9.11 20.95
C ALA A 87 9.18 -8.63 20.20
N LEU A 88 9.13 -7.48 19.53
CA LEU A 88 10.22 -6.92 18.73
C LEU A 88 11.11 -5.95 19.53
N GLU A 89 10.61 -5.37 20.61
CA GLU A 89 11.39 -4.43 21.45
C GLU A 89 12.74 -4.98 21.96
N PRO A 90 12.87 -6.26 22.33
CA PRO A 90 14.16 -6.79 22.74
C PRO A 90 15.23 -6.76 21.65
N ILE A 91 14.84 -6.79 20.38
CA ILE A 91 15.74 -6.92 19.23
C ILE A 91 15.92 -5.63 18.42
N GLY A 92 15.07 -4.63 18.59
CA GLY A 92 15.14 -3.41 17.80
C GLY A 92 14.51 -2.19 18.46
N ASP A 93 14.71 -1.02 17.85
CA ASP A 93 14.00 0.20 18.19
C ASP A 93 12.70 0.22 17.42
N VAL A 94 11.58 0.05 18.13
CA VAL A 94 10.26 -0.16 17.54
C VAL A 94 9.49 1.15 17.43
N TYR A 95 8.97 1.42 16.24
CA TYR A 95 8.10 2.53 15.91
C TYR A 95 6.74 1.97 15.48
N VAL A 96 5.66 2.49 16.01
CA VAL A 96 4.31 2.02 15.71
C VAL A 96 3.57 3.07 14.90
N MET A 97 3.14 2.72 13.69
CA MET A 97 2.22 3.53 12.89
C MET A 97 1.19 2.61 12.23
N ALA A 98 -0.09 2.83 12.53
CA ALA A 98 -1.16 1.95 12.09
C ALA A 98 -2.43 2.75 11.77
N PRO A 99 -3.41 2.18 11.06
CA PRO A 99 -4.71 2.79 10.85
C PRO A 99 -5.38 3.19 12.16
N ALA A 100 -6.13 4.29 12.14
CA ALA A 100 -6.88 4.77 13.31
C ALA A 100 -8.01 3.82 13.71
N THR A 101 -8.53 3.04 12.77
CA THR A 101 -9.62 2.08 12.95
C THR A 101 -9.35 0.83 12.12
N ASN A 102 -10.08 -0.24 12.40
CA ASN A 102 -10.00 -1.48 11.63
C ASN A 102 -10.21 -1.23 10.13
N GLN A 103 -9.37 -1.83 9.31
CA GLN A 103 -9.30 -1.74 7.85
C GLN A 103 -9.28 -3.15 7.21
N SER A 104 -10.07 -4.08 7.74
CA SER A 104 -10.14 -5.45 7.21
C SER A 104 -10.56 -5.46 5.73
N ALA A 105 -9.99 -6.38 4.96
CA ALA A 105 -10.28 -6.61 3.55
C ALA A 105 -10.02 -5.40 2.61
N VAL A 106 -9.15 -4.46 2.99
CA VAL A 106 -8.77 -3.34 2.11
C VAL A 106 -7.68 -3.70 1.10
N GLY A 107 -7.03 -4.84 1.26
CA GLY A 107 -5.92 -5.27 0.40
C GLY A 107 -4.76 -4.27 0.40
N HIS A 108 -4.06 -4.18 -0.72
CA HIS A 108 -2.98 -3.23 -0.92
C HIS A 108 -3.51 -1.90 -1.49
N SER A 109 -4.44 -1.25 -0.77
CA SER A 109 -5.06 0.00 -1.19
C SER A 109 -4.36 1.22 -0.62
N MET A 110 -4.30 2.31 -1.39
CA MET A 110 -3.69 3.58 -1.02
C MET A 110 -4.67 4.74 -1.20
N THR A 111 -4.59 5.74 -0.34
CA THR A 111 -5.44 6.93 -0.37
C THR A 111 -4.80 8.04 -1.21
N PHE A 112 -5.41 8.41 -2.35
CA PHE A 112 -4.90 9.46 -3.25
C PHE A 112 -5.71 10.75 -3.23
N MET A 113 -6.99 10.69 -2.87
CA MET A 113 -7.93 11.78 -3.14
C MET A 113 -8.18 12.71 -1.95
N ARG A 114 -7.52 12.49 -0.82
CA ARG A 114 -7.65 13.31 0.38
C ARG A 114 -6.36 13.37 1.18
N PRO A 115 -6.13 14.42 1.96
CA PRO A 115 -5.02 14.45 2.90
C PRO A 115 -5.15 13.36 3.96
N LEU A 116 -4.04 12.73 4.31
CA LEU A 116 -3.94 11.84 5.45
C LEU A 116 -3.61 12.64 6.71
N ARG A 117 -4.25 12.27 7.82
CA ARG A 117 -3.97 12.87 9.13
C ARG A 117 -3.28 11.84 10.01
N VAL A 118 -2.16 12.24 10.59
CA VAL A 118 -1.45 11.44 11.59
C VAL A 118 -1.72 12.05 12.97
N ARG A 119 -1.99 11.18 13.93
CA ARG A 119 -2.20 11.58 15.33
C ARG A 119 -1.38 10.70 16.25
N GLU A 120 -0.69 11.31 17.18
CA GLU A 120 -0.05 10.60 18.28
C GLU A 120 -1.11 9.91 19.17
N ARG A 121 -0.79 8.70 19.60
CA ARG A 121 -1.64 7.86 20.45
C ARG A 121 -0.80 7.27 21.58
N ARG A 122 -1.38 7.20 22.75
CA ARG A 122 -0.82 6.41 23.84
C ARG A 122 -1.34 4.99 23.73
N LEU A 123 -0.44 4.03 23.63
CA LEU A 123 -0.77 2.60 23.60
C LEU A 123 -1.05 2.09 25.02
N ASP A 124 -1.66 0.91 25.13
CA ASP A 124 -2.06 0.33 26.42
C ASP A 124 -0.86 0.04 27.36
N ASP A 125 0.34 -0.16 26.81
CA ASP A 125 1.57 -0.31 27.61
C ASP A 125 2.18 1.05 28.04
N GLY A 126 1.52 2.15 27.71
CA GLY A 126 1.96 3.50 28.01
C GLY A 126 2.98 4.08 27.05
N SER A 127 3.42 3.35 26.04
CA SER A 127 4.30 3.87 24.98
C SER A 127 3.53 4.73 23.97
N THR A 128 4.27 5.37 23.07
CA THR A 128 3.71 6.19 22.00
C THR A 128 3.61 5.41 20.69
N GLY A 129 2.49 5.56 20.00
CA GLY A 129 2.28 5.13 18.63
C GLY A 129 1.63 6.25 17.82
N TRP A 130 1.46 6.06 16.53
CA TRP A 130 0.87 7.04 15.61
C TRP A 130 -0.24 6.40 14.80
N SER A 131 -1.42 7.00 14.84
CA SER A 131 -2.56 6.55 14.03
C SER A 131 -2.68 7.38 12.76
N VAL A 132 -2.99 6.70 11.63
CA VAL A 132 -3.27 7.32 10.33
C VAL A 132 -4.74 7.11 9.99
N ASP A 133 -5.43 8.13 9.47
CA ASP A 133 -6.80 8.00 8.99
C ASP A 133 -6.88 7.40 7.57
N GLY A 134 -6.06 6.41 7.31
CA GLY A 134 -5.89 5.72 6.03
C GLY A 134 -5.78 4.22 6.19
N SER A 135 -5.36 3.55 5.12
CA SER A 135 -5.12 2.12 5.07
C SER A 135 -3.80 1.72 5.76
N PRO A 136 -3.54 0.41 5.97
CA PRO A 136 -2.21 -0.07 6.39
C PRO A 136 -1.09 0.33 5.44
N THR A 137 -1.35 0.31 4.14
CA THR A 137 -0.45 0.78 3.08
C THR A 137 -0.11 2.26 3.26
N ASP A 138 -1.12 3.10 3.55
CA ASP A 138 -0.91 4.52 3.83
C ASP A 138 -0.01 4.75 5.05
N ALA A 139 -0.19 3.94 6.10
CA ALA A 139 0.63 4.05 7.30
C ALA A 139 2.12 3.78 7.00
N VAL A 140 2.41 2.72 6.24
CA VAL A 140 3.77 2.41 5.79
C VAL A 140 4.32 3.53 4.91
N SER A 141 3.57 3.96 3.89
CA SER A 141 3.99 5.02 2.98
C SER A 141 4.29 6.32 3.70
N VAL A 142 3.47 6.76 4.65
CA VAL A 142 3.69 7.98 5.45
C VAL A 142 4.98 7.87 6.27
N ALA A 143 5.24 6.71 6.87
CA ALA A 143 6.47 6.47 7.61
C ALA A 143 7.71 6.58 6.71
N PHE A 144 7.65 5.99 5.50
CA PHE A 144 8.75 6.01 4.53
C PHE A 144 8.93 7.36 3.83
N LEU A 145 7.88 8.17 3.71
CA LEU A 145 7.95 9.54 3.19
C LEU A 145 8.62 10.52 4.16
N GLY A 146 9.12 10.02 5.30
CA GLY A 146 9.96 10.78 6.19
C GLY A 146 9.26 11.32 7.44
N TYR A 147 8.08 10.83 7.79
CA TYR A 147 7.38 11.28 9.00
C TYR A 147 8.26 11.20 10.26
N PHE A 148 9.05 10.14 10.41
CA PHE A 148 9.97 9.96 11.53
C PHE A 148 11.37 10.56 11.31
N GLY A 149 11.70 10.99 10.10
CA GLY A 149 13.05 11.49 9.76
C GLY A 149 14.15 10.43 9.83
N ILE A 150 13.79 9.15 9.77
CA ILE A 150 14.69 7.99 9.85
C ILE A 150 14.39 6.99 8.72
N SER A 151 15.34 6.09 8.48
CA SER A 151 15.12 4.91 7.64
C SER A 151 14.82 3.70 8.50
N PHE A 152 13.95 2.82 8.04
CA PHE A 152 13.63 1.55 8.69
C PHE A 152 14.45 0.41 8.10
N ASP A 153 14.79 -0.55 8.94
CA ASP A 153 15.54 -1.77 8.58
C ASP A 153 14.60 -2.97 8.38
N LEU A 154 13.40 -2.91 8.98
CA LEU A 154 12.39 -3.95 8.92
C LEU A 154 10.99 -3.34 9.09
N VAL A 155 10.01 -3.90 8.38
CA VAL A 155 8.60 -3.66 8.66
C VAL A 155 7.94 -4.96 9.09
N ALA A 156 7.22 -4.91 10.21
CA ALA A 156 6.42 -6.00 10.74
C ALA A 156 4.95 -5.60 10.72
N SER A 157 4.13 -6.35 9.99
CA SER A 157 2.70 -6.11 9.87
C SER A 157 1.90 -7.20 10.59
N GLY A 158 1.07 -6.82 11.54
CA GLY A 158 0.23 -7.74 12.33
C GLY A 158 0.29 -7.41 13.84
N ILE A 159 -0.03 -8.36 14.74
CA ILE A 159 -0.57 -9.70 14.43
C ILE A 159 -2.03 -9.56 14.05
N ASN A 160 -2.41 -9.96 12.84
CA ASN A 160 -3.79 -9.92 12.39
C ASN A 160 -4.65 -10.90 13.19
N TYR A 161 -5.84 -10.44 13.53
CA TYR A 161 -6.85 -11.25 14.19
C TYR A 161 -7.67 -12.03 13.16
N GLY A 162 -7.31 -13.26 12.93
CA GLY A 162 -7.80 -14.14 11.88
C GLY A 162 -6.70 -14.54 10.90
N SER A 163 -6.83 -15.73 10.31
CA SER A 163 -5.86 -16.23 9.34
C SER A 163 -5.99 -15.51 7.99
N ASN A 164 -4.87 -15.34 7.30
CA ASN A 164 -4.81 -14.91 5.91
C ASN A 164 -4.22 -16.07 5.10
N LEU A 165 -5.07 -16.92 4.53
CA LEU A 165 -4.67 -18.15 3.83
C LEU A 165 -5.20 -18.17 2.39
N GLY A 166 -4.44 -18.80 1.50
CA GLY A 166 -4.85 -18.95 0.11
C GLY A 166 -5.13 -17.60 -0.57
N ASP A 167 -6.32 -17.46 -1.15
CA ASP A 167 -6.72 -16.26 -1.91
C ASP A 167 -6.94 -15.04 -0.99
N ASP A 168 -7.22 -15.25 0.30
CA ASP A 168 -7.43 -14.16 1.28
C ASP A 168 -6.20 -13.26 1.42
N ILE A 169 -5.00 -13.79 1.15
CA ILE A 169 -3.75 -13.03 1.14
C ILE A 169 -3.86 -11.79 0.23
N THR A 170 -4.56 -11.90 -0.88
CA THR A 170 -4.69 -10.80 -1.86
C THR A 170 -5.57 -9.66 -1.39
N TYR A 171 -6.46 -9.92 -0.44
CA TYR A 171 -7.38 -8.94 0.16
C TYR A 171 -6.91 -8.44 1.52
N SER A 172 -5.87 -9.03 2.08
CA SER A 172 -5.37 -8.71 3.41
C SER A 172 -4.67 -7.35 3.44
N GLY A 173 -5.12 -6.46 4.32
CA GLY A 173 -4.44 -5.21 4.62
C GLY A 173 -3.11 -5.42 5.34
N THR A 174 -3.03 -6.46 6.20
CA THR A 174 -1.79 -6.88 6.88
C THR A 174 -0.71 -7.25 5.85
N VAL A 175 -1.07 -8.05 4.83
CA VAL A 175 -0.14 -8.42 3.76
C VAL A 175 0.17 -7.21 2.88
N GLY A 176 -0.83 -6.39 2.55
CA GLY A 176 -0.67 -5.18 1.75
C GLY A 176 0.36 -4.20 2.33
N ALA A 177 0.36 -4.02 3.65
CA ALA A 177 1.36 -3.20 4.33
C ALA A 177 2.79 -3.76 4.20
N ALA A 178 2.96 -5.08 4.34
CA ALA A 178 4.26 -5.71 4.13
C ALA A 178 4.72 -5.60 2.67
N MET A 179 3.79 -5.72 1.71
CA MET A 179 4.10 -5.51 0.29
C MET A 179 4.57 -4.08 0.01
N GLU A 180 3.93 -3.07 0.60
CA GLU A 180 4.34 -1.66 0.46
C GLU A 180 5.76 -1.42 0.95
N ALA A 181 6.13 -2.02 2.08
CA ALA A 181 7.49 -1.94 2.59
C ALA A 181 8.51 -2.56 1.63
N VAL A 182 8.19 -3.72 1.02
CA VAL A 182 9.05 -4.37 0.03
C VAL A 182 9.19 -3.51 -1.23
N LEU A 183 8.12 -2.88 -1.71
CA LEU A 183 8.18 -1.92 -2.82
C LEU A 183 9.08 -0.72 -2.48
N SER A 184 9.13 -0.33 -1.21
CA SER A 184 10.04 0.70 -0.69
C SER A 184 11.45 0.17 -0.36
N SER A 185 11.80 -1.04 -0.84
CA SER A 185 13.11 -1.70 -0.65
C SER A 185 13.47 -1.96 0.81
N CYS A 186 12.48 -2.16 1.66
CA CYS A 186 12.65 -2.55 3.05
C CYS A 186 12.19 -4.00 3.25
N PRO A 187 12.97 -4.87 3.90
CA PRO A 187 12.51 -6.19 4.31
C PRO A 187 11.24 -6.09 5.15
N ALA A 188 10.30 -7.02 4.93
CA ALA A 188 9.06 -7.01 5.68
C ALA A 188 8.51 -8.42 5.86
N PHE A 189 7.68 -8.60 6.88
CA PHE A 189 6.84 -9.78 7.05
C PHE A 189 5.44 -9.39 7.51
N ALA A 190 4.48 -10.24 7.22
CA ALA A 190 3.11 -10.18 7.71
C ALA A 190 2.85 -11.37 8.63
N MET A 191 2.16 -11.15 9.73
CA MET A 191 1.82 -12.17 10.72
C MET A 191 0.33 -12.16 11.00
N SER A 192 -0.27 -13.35 10.96
CA SER A 192 -1.68 -13.57 11.26
C SER A 192 -1.82 -14.73 12.25
N GLN A 193 -2.81 -14.66 13.11
CA GLN A 193 -3.11 -15.69 14.09
C GLN A 193 -4.53 -16.19 13.86
N GLU A 194 -4.70 -17.50 13.79
CA GLU A 194 -6.02 -18.11 13.78
C GLU A 194 -6.69 -17.95 15.15
N TRP A 195 -8.03 -17.88 15.13
CA TRP A 195 -8.83 -17.85 16.35
C TRP A 195 -8.61 -19.15 17.12
N SER A 196 -8.25 -19.04 18.38
CA SER A 196 -8.37 -20.14 19.35
C SER A 196 -9.42 -19.71 20.39
N ASP A 197 -10.44 -20.50 20.53
CA ASP A 197 -11.41 -20.37 21.64
C ASP A 197 -10.71 -20.56 23.00
#